data_b454682a1fe4bebe1546588b48b75298
#
_entry.id   b454682a1fe4bebe1546588b48b75298
#
_cell.length_a   1.000
_cell.length_b   1.000
_cell.length_c   1.000
_cell.angle_alpha   90.00
_cell.angle_beta   90.00
_cell.angle_gamma   90.00
#
_symmetry.space_group_name_H-M   'P 1'
#
loop_
_entity.id
_entity.type
_entity.pdbx_description
1 polymer ?
#
loop_
_entity_poly.entity_id
_entity_poly.type
_entity_poly.pdbx_seq_one_letter_code
_entity_poly.pdbx_strand_id
1 'polypeptide(L)'
;MENKTLKDPQEIQNLDMTDASLEGKTIELDKAPKKTRKINLKWLDGIEEKPKKIKGTPDVNIEPTSRGAKFFRGLWSYVLITVGTALIAAGIYFFKFPNHFTIGGVSSMAVLLAELFGGAISESVIMTILNTVLLVVALIIFGKKFAIKTIYSSMLLNVIVLVLERVVPMKNDLGVYQPLTNEPFLEMLLTIGGIAVGSAILFSQGASSGGTDIIAMIFKRFTRLNIGTALMISDAVIVALSPLVFRGMENHMTIFLCSLTGLFLKSFIVDNVMDGINLNRCFIIVTANAELVCDFINKELHRGATVSKVEGSFSHEEKKMIITVLNRTQASILKQFLKQSDPHAFTIITNSSDIQGKGFRIV
;
A
#
# COMPACT_ATOMS: atom_id res chain seq x y z
N MET A 1 30.33 -24.70 47.44
CA MET A 1 30.22 -26.16 47.45
C MET A 1 28.82 -26.43 46.88
N GLU A 2 28.58 -26.98 45.72
CA GLU A 2 29.26 -27.76 44.72
C GLU A 2 28.67 -27.43 43.34
N ASN A 3 29.56 -27.24 42.39
CA ASN A 3 29.22 -27.21 40.97
C ASN A 3 28.70 -28.58 40.53
N LYS A 4 27.53 -28.64 39.86
CA LYS A 4 27.15 -29.79 39.03
C LYS A 4 27.10 -29.38 37.58
N THR A 5 28.10 -29.86 36.89
CA THR A 5 28.30 -29.85 35.44
C THR A 5 27.15 -30.46 34.64
N LEU A 6 26.85 -29.82 33.53
CA LEU A 6 25.95 -30.26 32.47
C LEU A 6 26.33 -31.66 31.96
N LYS A 7 25.38 -32.57 31.91
CA LYS A 7 25.46 -33.88 31.32
C LYS A 7 25.20 -33.85 29.81
N ASP A 8 25.81 -34.80 29.16
CA ASP A 8 25.94 -35.19 27.77
C ASP A 8 24.63 -35.15 26.95
N PRO A 9 24.64 -34.75 25.65
CA PRO A 9 23.48 -34.66 24.78
C PRO A 9 22.86 -36.02 24.37
N GLN A 10 23.38 -37.15 24.77
CA GLN A 10 22.88 -38.47 24.38
C GLN A 10 21.79 -39.07 25.30
N GLU A 11 21.42 -38.39 26.40
CA GLU A 11 20.44 -38.90 27.36
C GLU A 11 18.98 -38.43 27.07
N ILE A 12 18.76 -37.67 25.99
CA ILE A 12 17.41 -37.13 25.63
C ILE A 12 16.66 -37.99 24.61
N GLN A 13 17.25 -39.09 24.14
CA GLN A 13 16.65 -39.91 23.05
C GLN A 13 15.80 -41.10 23.49
N ASN A 14 15.60 -41.33 24.79
CA ASN A 14 14.77 -42.44 25.28
C ASN A 14 13.70 -41.99 26.29
N LEU A 15 12.76 -41.14 25.84
CA LEU A 15 11.47 -41.00 26.53
C LEU A 15 10.38 -41.48 25.60
N ASP A 16 10.01 -42.71 25.83
CA ASP A 16 8.96 -43.48 25.19
C ASP A 16 7.59 -42.79 25.31
N MET A 17 6.93 -42.63 24.20
CA MET A 17 5.54 -42.11 24.12
C MET A 17 4.56 -43.25 24.29
N THR A 18 4.29 -43.64 25.54
CA THR A 18 3.05 -44.38 25.86
C THR A 18 2.67 -44.05 27.31
N ASP A 19 1.71 -43.13 27.47
CA ASP A 19 0.61 -43.33 28.42
C ASP A 19 -0.47 -42.26 28.20
N ALA A 20 -1.50 -42.68 27.50
CA ALA A 20 -2.80 -42.05 27.43
C ALA A 20 -3.58 -42.46 28.69
N SER A 21 -3.72 -41.58 29.67
CA SER A 21 -4.84 -41.53 30.63
C SER A 21 -4.55 -40.56 31.77
N LEU A 22 -5.08 -39.37 31.72
CA LEU A 22 -5.41 -38.61 32.93
C LEU A 22 -6.60 -37.69 32.59
N GLU A 23 -7.78 -38.28 32.74
CA GLU A 23 -9.04 -37.55 33.03
C GLU A 23 -8.89 -36.67 34.25
N GLY A 24 -9.39 -35.44 34.15
CA GLY A 24 -10.03 -34.74 35.22
C GLY A 24 -9.15 -34.23 36.37
N LYS A 25 -8.45 -33.10 36.15
CA LYS A 25 -8.19 -32.14 37.23
C LYS A 25 -8.34 -30.70 36.73
N THR A 26 -9.47 -30.12 37.11
CA THR A 26 -9.71 -28.68 37.09
C THR A 26 -8.64 -27.98 37.95
N ILE A 27 -7.74 -27.24 37.30
CA ILE A 27 -6.83 -26.34 38.01
C ILE A 27 -7.59 -25.03 38.24
N GLU A 28 -8.05 -24.83 39.49
CA GLU A 28 -8.47 -23.51 39.97
C GLU A 28 -7.32 -22.52 39.82
N LEU A 29 -7.48 -21.55 38.93
CA LEU A 29 -6.59 -20.40 38.79
C LEU A 29 -6.83 -19.48 39.98
N ASP A 30 -6.00 -19.65 40.99
CA ASP A 30 -5.95 -18.77 42.16
C ASP A 30 -5.57 -17.34 41.74
N LYS A 31 -6.26 -16.38 42.26
CA LYS A 31 -6.22 -14.96 41.93
C LYS A 31 -4.82 -14.38 42.10
N ALA A 32 -4.15 -14.07 41.03
CA ALA A 32 -2.89 -13.32 41.07
C ALA A 32 -3.13 -11.89 41.62
N PRO A 33 -2.32 -11.42 42.57
CA PRO A 33 -2.45 -10.07 43.10
C PRO A 33 -2.02 -9.04 42.07
N LYS A 34 -2.85 -8.03 41.82
CA LYS A 34 -2.54 -6.83 41.05
C LYS A 34 -1.39 -6.04 41.71
N LYS A 35 -0.15 -6.42 41.44
CA LYS A 35 1.01 -5.55 41.61
C LYS A 35 1.56 -5.23 40.21
N THR A 36 1.21 -4.07 39.72
CA THR A 36 1.92 -3.41 38.61
C THR A 36 3.38 -3.26 39.02
N ARG A 37 4.19 -4.21 38.59
CA ARG A 37 5.65 -4.10 38.65
C ARG A 37 6.03 -2.96 37.70
N LYS A 38 6.32 -1.78 38.25
CA LYS A 38 7.03 -0.74 37.54
C LYS A 38 8.36 -1.34 37.09
N ILE A 39 8.47 -1.64 35.81
CA ILE A 39 9.72 -2.07 35.19
C ILE A 39 10.65 -0.86 35.30
N ASN A 40 11.70 -1.01 36.07
CA ASN A 40 12.71 0.02 36.25
C ASN A 40 13.59 0.05 34.99
N LEU A 41 13.28 0.97 34.08
CA LEU A 41 13.95 1.15 32.79
C LEU A 41 15.31 1.85 32.90
N LYS A 42 15.91 1.93 34.09
CA LYS A 42 17.23 2.55 34.30
C LYS A 42 18.38 1.94 33.46
N TRP A 43 18.18 0.76 32.90
CA TRP A 43 19.16 0.20 31.96
C TRP A 43 19.10 0.83 30.56
N LEU A 44 18.03 1.53 30.21
CA LEU A 44 17.92 2.29 28.96
C LEU A 44 18.67 3.63 29.00
N ASP A 45 18.91 4.19 30.19
CA ASP A 45 19.64 5.45 30.34
C ASP A 45 21.14 5.31 29.97
N GLY A 46 21.64 4.07 29.84
CA GLY A 46 23.00 3.78 29.34
C GLY A 46 23.10 3.58 27.83
N ILE A 47 21.97 3.57 27.09
CA ILE A 47 21.93 3.36 25.63
C ILE A 47 21.78 4.68 24.87
N GLU A 48 21.52 5.79 25.56
CA GLU A 48 21.60 7.15 25.00
C GLU A 48 23.04 7.69 24.89
N GLU A 49 24.00 6.86 24.52
CA GLU A 49 25.16 7.39 23.82
C GLU A 49 24.67 7.93 22.48
N LYS A 50 24.53 9.26 22.39
CA LYS A 50 24.42 9.97 21.10
C LYS A 50 25.43 9.34 20.16
N PRO A 51 25.01 8.80 18.99
CA PRO A 51 25.95 8.15 18.08
C PRO A 51 27.09 9.14 17.83
N LYS A 52 28.30 8.79 18.29
CA LYS A 52 29.51 9.54 17.96
C LYS A 52 29.53 9.65 16.44
N LYS A 53 29.47 10.89 15.93
CA LYS A 53 29.66 11.16 14.50
C LYS A 53 30.99 10.52 14.13
N ILE A 54 30.95 9.39 13.44
CA ILE A 54 32.14 8.78 12.84
C ILE A 54 32.55 9.78 11.77
N LYS A 55 33.66 10.49 12.03
CA LYS A 55 34.29 11.38 11.06
C LYS A 55 34.60 10.53 9.83
N GLY A 56 33.90 10.79 8.70
CA GLY A 56 34.16 10.11 7.43
C GLY A 56 32.97 9.42 6.78
N THR A 57 31.80 9.33 7.42
CA THR A 57 30.58 8.97 6.68
C THR A 57 30.08 10.21 5.96
N PRO A 58 30.07 10.22 4.62
CA PRO A 58 29.39 11.31 3.92
C PRO A 58 27.94 11.32 4.39
N ASP A 59 27.43 12.50 4.76
CA ASP A 59 25.99 12.71 4.98
C ASP A 59 25.29 12.44 3.65
N VAL A 60 24.94 11.17 3.40
CA VAL A 60 24.22 10.75 2.20
C VAL A 60 22.76 11.14 2.40
N ASN A 61 22.51 12.44 2.42
CA ASN A 61 21.20 12.99 2.14
C ASN A 61 21.00 12.86 0.62
N ILE A 62 20.41 11.73 0.18
CA ILE A 62 19.94 11.57 -1.19
C ILE A 62 18.61 12.32 -1.38
N GLU A 63 18.48 13.47 -0.80
CA GLU A 63 17.60 14.50 -1.32
C GLU A 63 18.38 15.22 -2.42
N PRO A 64 17.82 15.30 -3.64
CA PRO A 64 18.45 16.11 -4.66
C PRO A 64 18.58 17.52 -4.11
N THR A 65 19.81 17.91 -3.80
CA THR A 65 20.17 19.23 -3.21
C THR A 65 19.91 20.37 -4.19
N SER A 66 19.76 20.06 -5.47
CA SER A 66 19.40 21.02 -6.51
C SER A 66 17.92 21.41 -6.43
N ARG A 67 17.62 22.71 -6.34
CA ARG A 67 16.26 23.26 -6.42
C ARG A 67 15.53 22.77 -7.68
N GLY A 68 16.22 22.63 -8.80
CA GLY A 68 15.67 22.10 -10.05
C GLY A 68 15.18 20.64 -9.96
N ALA A 69 15.92 19.78 -9.29
CA ALA A 69 15.50 18.38 -9.13
C ALA A 69 14.28 18.20 -8.20
N LYS A 70 14.14 19.07 -7.18
CA LYS A 70 12.92 19.11 -6.33
C LYS A 70 11.71 19.60 -7.13
N PHE A 71 11.89 20.61 -7.97
CA PHE A 71 10.85 21.13 -8.85
C PHE A 71 10.41 20.09 -9.88
N PHE A 72 11.35 19.42 -10.56
CA PHE A 72 11.06 18.38 -11.54
C PHE A 72 10.33 17.17 -10.92
N ARG A 73 10.71 16.76 -9.72
CA ARG A 73 10.02 15.68 -8.97
C ARG A 73 8.60 16.09 -8.58
N GLY A 74 8.39 17.36 -8.21
CA GLY A 74 7.06 17.92 -7.95
C GLY A 74 6.19 17.88 -9.20
N LEU A 75 6.71 18.37 -10.33
CA LEU A 75 6.01 18.38 -11.61
C LEU A 75 5.65 16.95 -12.06
N TRP A 76 6.58 16.01 -11.96
CA TRP A 76 6.33 14.61 -12.28
C TRP A 76 5.22 13.98 -11.43
N SER A 77 5.15 14.34 -10.14
CA SER A 77 4.05 13.92 -9.26
C SER A 77 2.68 14.39 -9.77
N TYR A 78 2.57 15.63 -10.26
CA TYR A 78 1.32 16.14 -10.83
C TYR A 78 0.98 15.49 -12.17
N VAL A 79 1.96 15.17 -13.01
CA VAL A 79 1.75 14.41 -14.25
C VAL A 79 1.16 13.03 -13.94
N LEU A 80 1.72 12.31 -12.96
CA LEU A 80 1.19 11.01 -12.55
C LEU A 80 -0.22 11.11 -11.96
N ILE A 81 -0.51 12.16 -11.17
CA ILE A 81 -1.85 12.41 -10.66
C ILE A 81 -2.82 12.65 -11.82
N THR A 82 -2.43 13.45 -12.82
CA THR A 82 -3.26 13.70 -14.01
C THR A 82 -3.58 12.42 -14.77
N VAL A 83 -2.56 11.58 -15.04
CA VAL A 83 -2.74 10.28 -15.71
C VAL A 83 -3.65 9.36 -14.90
N GLY A 84 -3.42 9.23 -13.60
CA GLY A 84 -4.26 8.42 -12.71
C GLY A 84 -5.70 8.91 -12.68
N THR A 85 -5.91 10.24 -12.62
CA THR A 85 -7.25 10.84 -12.64
C THR A 85 -7.94 10.61 -13.99
N ALA A 86 -7.23 10.70 -15.12
CA ALA A 86 -7.78 10.42 -16.43
C ALA A 86 -8.23 8.95 -16.57
N LEU A 87 -7.47 8.00 -16.04
CA LEU A 87 -7.86 6.58 -15.99
C LEU A 87 -9.13 6.36 -15.16
N ILE A 88 -9.23 7.01 -13.99
CA ILE A 88 -10.44 6.96 -13.16
C ILE A 88 -11.64 7.55 -13.91
N ALA A 89 -11.46 8.73 -14.53
CA ALA A 89 -12.50 9.40 -15.29
C ALA A 89 -13.03 8.54 -16.43
N ALA A 90 -12.15 7.90 -17.19
CA ALA A 90 -12.50 6.98 -18.26
C ALA A 90 -13.29 5.77 -17.74
N GLY A 91 -12.84 5.14 -16.66
CA GLY A 91 -13.54 4.01 -16.03
C GLY A 91 -14.94 4.40 -15.52
N ILE A 92 -15.08 5.60 -14.95
CA ILE A 92 -16.35 6.10 -14.44
C ILE A 92 -17.28 6.45 -15.59
N TYR A 93 -16.82 7.23 -16.56
CA TYR A 93 -17.68 7.79 -17.59
C TYR A 93 -18.16 6.74 -18.58
N PHE A 94 -17.25 5.93 -19.13
CA PHE A 94 -17.58 4.97 -20.17
C PHE A 94 -18.25 3.70 -19.67
N PHE A 95 -17.97 3.26 -18.43
CA PHE A 95 -18.41 1.95 -17.98
C PHE A 95 -19.21 1.97 -16.68
N LYS A 96 -18.86 2.82 -15.69
CA LYS A 96 -19.56 2.84 -14.41
C LYS A 96 -20.95 3.49 -14.52
N PHE A 97 -21.03 4.67 -15.12
CA PHE A 97 -22.29 5.41 -15.22
C PHE A 97 -23.34 4.66 -16.03
N PRO A 98 -23.04 4.11 -17.24
CA PRO A 98 -24.01 3.39 -18.02
C PRO A 98 -24.60 2.16 -17.33
N ASN A 99 -23.83 1.49 -16.50
CA ASN A 99 -24.25 0.26 -15.83
C ASN A 99 -24.72 0.45 -14.38
N HIS A 100 -24.77 1.66 -13.87
CA HIS A 100 -25.17 1.97 -12.49
C HIS A 100 -24.35 1.20 -11.43
N PHE A 101 -23.09 0.84 -11.73
CA PHE A 101 -22.28 0.11 -10.77
C PHE A 101 -22.03 0.91 -9.48
N THR A 102 -22.28 0.29 -8.34
CA THR A 102 -22.09 0.89 -7.00
C THR A 102 -20.68 0.65 -6.44
N ILE A 103 -19.70 0.46 -7.31
CA ILE A 103 -18.31 0.24 -6.95
C ILE A 103 -17.69 1.57 -6.54
N GLY A 104 -17.57 1.77 -5.24
CA GLY A 104 -16.80 2.85 -4.61
C GLY A 104 -17.19 4.28 -4.96
N GLY A 105 -16.80 5.16 -4.10
CA GLY A 105 -16.91 6.60 -4.28
C GLY A 105 -18.15 7.22 -3.64
N VAL A 106 -18.00 8.51 -3.32
CA VAL A 106 -19.09 9.34 -2.80
C VAL A 106 -20.24 9.43 -3.78
N SER A 107 -20.01 9.28 -5.08
CA SER A 107 -21.08 9.26 -6.07
C SER A 107 -22.11 8.15 -5.81
N SER A 108 -21.63 6.92 -5.52
CA SER A 108 -22.55 5.82 -5.17
C SER A 108 -23.29 6.08 -3.85
N MET A 109 -22.61 6.64 -2.86
CA MET A 109 -23.23 7.04 -1.58
C MET A 109 -24.27 8.16 -1.78
N ALA A 110 -23.99 9.12 -2.66
CA ALA A 110 -24.90 10.22 -2.94
C ALA A 110 -26.19 9.71 -3.61
N VAL A 111 -26.08 8.78 -4.58
CA VAL A 111 -27.24 8.14 -5.21
C VAL A 111 -28.08 7.40 -4.17
N LEU A 112 -27.46 6.59 -3.32
CA LEU A 112 -28.16 5.86 -2.24
C LEU A 112 -28.88 6.82 -1.27
N LEU A 113 -28.23 7.90 -0.86
CA LEU A 113 -28.82 8.87 0.05
C LEU A 113 -29.95 9.68 -0.64
N ALA A 114 -29.78 10.06 -1.90
CA ALA A 114 -30.83 10.77 -2.64
C ALA A 114 -32.11 9.93 -2.73
N GLU A 115 -31.97 8.65 -3.01
CA GLU A 115 -33.10 7.71 -3.06
C GLU A 115 -33.74 7.53 -1.68
N LEU A 116 -32.94 7.38 -0.61
CA LEU A 116 -33.43 7.29 0.77
C LEU A 116 -34.19 8.55 1.22
N PHE A 117 -33.80 9.73 0.71
CA PHE A 117 -34.54 10.99 0.96
C PHE A 117 -35.69 11.20 -0.02
N GLY A 118 -36.10 10.20 -0.79
CA GLY A 118 -37.21 10.28 -1.75
C GLY A 118 -37.00 11.30 -2.84
N GLY A 119 -35.76 11.56 -3.26
CA GLY A 119 -35.42 12.54 -4.28
C GLY A 119 -35.55 14.01 -3.87
N ALA A 120 -35.82 14.30 -2.58
CA ALA A 120 -35.98 15.67 -2.08
C ALA A 120 -34.69 16.52 -2.23
N ILE A 121 -33.52 15.87 -2.23
CA ILE A 121 -32.23 16.52 -2.40
C ILE A 121 -31.53 15.88 -3.61
N SER A 122 -31.05 16.70 -4.54
CA SER A 122 -30.37 16.17 -5.73
C SER A 122 -29.06 15.48 -5.38
N GLU A 123 -28.74 14.40 -6.09
CA GLU A 123 -27.49 13.63 -5.94
C GLU A 123 -26.24 14.52 -5.96
N SER A 124 -26.23 15.51 -6.85
CA SER A 124 -25.12 16.45 -7.01
C SER A 124 -24.87 17.29 -5.76
N VAL A 125 -25.94 17.71 -5.06
CA VAL A 125 -25.83 18.48 -3.81
C VAL A 125 -25.28 17.60 -2.71
N ILE A 126 -25.82 16.38 -2.54
CA ILE A 126 -25.34 15.42 -1.53
C ILE A 126 -23.87 15.08 -1.79
N MET A 127 -23.51 14.79 -3.04
CA MET A 127 -22.13 14.49 -3.43
C MET A 127 -21.18 15.65 -3.11
N THR A 128 -21.59 16.89 -3.37
CA THR A 128 -20.79 18.08 -3.10
C THR A 128 -20.57 18.28 -1.60
N ILE A 129 -21.63 18.11 -0.80
CA ILE A 129 -21.55 18.22 0.66
C ILE A 129 -20.61 17.15 1.23
N LEU A 130 -20.81 15.88 0.86
CA LEU A 130 -19.99 14.78 1.32
C LEU A 130 -18.51 14.95 0.94
N ASN A 131 -18.23 15.31 -0.32
CA ASN A 131 -16.86 15.57 -0.77
C ASN A 131 -16.22 16.72 -0.01
N THR A 132 -16.96 17.81 0.24
CA THR A 132 -16.44 18.95 0.99
C THR A 132 -16.10 18.57 2.42
N VAL A 133 -17.00 17.87 3.12
CA VAL A 133 -16.77 17.39 4.48
C VAL A 133 -15.56 16.47 4.54
N LEU A 134 -15.48 15.49 3.66
CA LEU A 134 -14.36 14.55 3.61
C LEU A 134 -13.03 15.25 3.29
N LEU A 135 -13.05 16.28 2.46
CA LEU A 135 -11.85 17.06 2.14
C LEU A 135 -11.36 17.88 3.36
N VAL A 136 -12.29 18.48 4.12
CA VAL A 136 -11.96 19.18 5.37
C VAL A 136 -11.35 18.21 6.38
N VAL A 137 -11.94 17.02 6.54
CA VAL A 137 -11.40 15.95 7.40
C VAL A 137 -10.01 15.51 6.92
N ALA A 138 -9.83 15.33 5.60
CA ALA A 138 -8.53 15.01 5.03
C ALA A 138 -7.47 16.08 5.29
N LEU A 139 -7.83 17.35 5.21
CA LEU A 139 -6.93 18.47 5.52
C LEU A 139 -6.45 18.43 6.96
N ILE A 140 -7.35 18.13 7.91
CA ILE A 140 -7.02 18.04 9.34
C ILE A 140 -6.11 16.84 9.61
N ILE A 141 -6.43 15.67 9.04
CA ILE A 141 -5.74 14.41 9.34
C ILE A 141 -4.41 14.29 8.60
N PHE A 142 -4.38 14.60 7.30
CA PHE A 142 -3.21 14.37 6.42
C PHE A 142 -2.41 15.64 6.12
N GLY A 143 -2.97 16.80 6.45
CA GLY A 143 -2.33 18.09 6.26
C GLY A 143 -2.40 18.65 4.84
N LYS A 144 -1.85 19.88 4.67
CA LYS A 144 -2.01 20.71 3.45
C LYS A 144 -1.50 20.05 2.17
N LYS A 145 -0.40 19.30 2.23
CA LYS A 145 0.19 18.68 1.01
C LYS A 145 -0.72 17.64 0.38
N PHE A 146 -1.35 16.80 1.19
CA PHE A 146 -2.32 15.82 0.73
C PHE A 146 -3.59 16.50 0.21
N ALA A 147 -4.12 17.45 0.99
CA ALA A 147 -5.35 18.14 0.63
C ALA A 147 -5.24 18.88 -0.71
N ILE A 148 -4.15 19.63 -0.97
CA ILE A 148 -3.96 20.36 -2.24
C ILE A 148 -3.94 19.39 -3.43
N LYS A 149 -3.22 18.28 -3.33
CA LYS A 149 -3.15 17.27 -4.39
C LYS A 149 -4.51 16.60 -4.62
N THR A 150 -5.27 16.35 -3.55
CA THR A 150 -6.60 15.75 -3.61
C THR A 150 -7.62 16.73 -4.18
N ILE A 151 -7.58 18.01 -3.82
CA ILE A 151 -8.40 19.05 -4.46
C ILE A 151 -8.12 19.09 -5.97
N TYR A 152 -6.84 19.12 -6.35
CA TYR A 152 -6.44 19.13 -7.76
C TYR A 152 -7.00 17.92 -8.51
N SER A 153 -6.80 16.70 -7.99
CA SER A 153 -7.30 15.48 -8.65
C SER A 153 -8.82 15.42 -8.72
N SER A 154 -9.54 15.82 -7.66
CA SER A 154 -11.01 15.83 -7.64
C SER A 154 -11.60 16.85 -8.62
N MET A 155 -11.03 18.05 -8.69
CA MET A 155 -11.45 19.06 -9.67
C MET A 155 -11.18 18.60 -11.10
N LEU A 156 -9.98 18.06 -11.34
CA LEU A 156 -9.59 17.54 -12.64
C LEU A 156 -10.49 16.38 -13.09
N LEU A 157 -10.87 15.49 -12.17
CA LEU A 157 -11.80 14.39 -12.44
C LEU A 157 -13.14 14.94 -12.98
N ASN A 158 -13.71 15.91 -12.27
CA ASN A 158 -14.97 16.54 -12.69
C ASN A 158 -14.84 17.23 -14.04
N VAL A 159 -13.76 17.95 -14.29
CA VAL A 159 -13.51 18.61 -15.58
C VAL A 159 -13.40 17.60 -16.71
N ILE A 160 -12.64 16.50 -16.51
CA ILE A 160 -12.50 15.47 -17.55
C ILE A 160 -13.86 14.82 -17.85
N VAL A 161 -14.64 14.47 -16.82
CA VAL A 161 -15.97 13.88 -17.01
C VAL A 161 -16.90 14.84 -17.77
N LEU A 162 -16.93 16.13 -17.42
CA LEU A 162 -17.71 17.14 -18.14
C LEU A 162 -17.28 17.31 -19.61
N VAL A 163 -15.97 17.26 -19.88
CA VAL A 163 -15.45 17.31 -21.25
C VAL A 163 -15.87 16.06 -22.03
N LEU A 164 -15.73 14.88 -21.43
CA LEU A 164 -16.15 13.62 -22.04
C LEU A 164 -17.66 13.62 -22.37
N GLU A 165 -18.48 14.14 -21.45
CA GLU A 165 -19.93 14.24 -21.67
C GLU A 165 -20.31 15.11 -22.89
N ARG A 166 -19.50 16.13 -23.20
CA ARG A 166 -19.69 16.99 -24.37
C ARG A 166 -19.10 16.42 -25.66
N VAL A 167 -17.95 15.74 -25.56
CA VAL A 167 -17.20 15.25 -26.74
C VAL A 167 -17.71 13.89 -27.20
N VAL A 168 -18.08 13.03 -26.26
CA VAL A 168 -18.56 11.66 -26.53
C VAL A 168 -19.86 11.45 -25.76
N PRO A 169 -21.02 11.98 -26.23
CA PRO A 169 -22.28 11.84 -25.54
C PRO A 169 -22.70 10.36 -25.50
N MET A 170 -22.84 9.80 -24.30
CA MET A 170 -23.28 8.43 -24.06
C MET A 170 -24.74 8.35 -23.56
N LYS A 171 -25.43 9.48 -23.55
CA LYS A 171 -26.85 9.57 -23.19
C LYS A 171 -27.71 9.51 -24.44
N ASN A 172 -28.83 8.78 -24.36
CA ASN A 172 -29.88 8.83 -25.39
C ASN A 172 -30.70 10.13 -25.31
N ASP A 173 -31.64 10.33 -26.22
CA ASP A 173 -32.52 11.49 -26.27
C ASP A 173 -33.37 11.71 -25.00
N LEU A 174 -33.52 10.66 -24.18
CA LEU A 174 -34.20 10.69 -22.88
C LEU A 174 -33.24 11.01 -21.70
N GLY A 175 -31.96 11.28 -21.99
CA GLY A 175 -30.95 11.59 -20.97
C GLY A 175 -30.43 10.39 -20.19
N VAL A 176 -30.75 9.15 -20.61
CA VAL A 176 -30.31 7.90 -19.95
C VAL A 176 -29.03 7.43 -20.58
N TYR A 177 -28.04 7.10 -19.75
CA TYR A 177 -26.77 6.51 -20.20
C TYR A 177 -26.97 5.16 -20.87
N GLN A 178 -26.25 4.91 -21.95
CA GLN A 178 -26.28 3.64 -22.66
C GLN A 178 -24.95 2.88 -22.49
N PRO A 179 -24.99 1.60 -22.10
CA PRO A 179 -23.80 0.75 -22.07
C PRO A 179 -23.12 0.66 -23.43
N LEU A 180 -21.79 0.55 -23.46
CA LEU A 180 -21.04 0.35 -24.70
C LEU A 180 -21.20 -1.06 -25.26
N THR A 181 -21.41 -2.02 -24.35
CA THR A 181 -21.58 -3.42 -24.71
C THR A 181 -22.80 -4.00 -23.98
N ASN A 182 -23.30 -5.15 -24.46
CA ASN A 182 -24.38 -5.89 -23.78
C ASN A 182 -23.84 -6.84 -22.70
N GLU A 183 -22.54 -6.71 -22.31
CA GLU A 183 -21.85 -7.59 -21.39
C GLU A 183 -21.46 -6.86 -20.09
N PRO A 184 -22.34 -6.80 -19.08
CA PRO A 184 -22.11 -6.04 -17.85
C PRO A 184 -20.84 -6.47 -17.11
N PHE A 185 -20.47 -7.75 -17.17
CA PHE A 185 -19.28 -8.28 -16.53
C PHE A 185 -17.98 -7.72 -17.16
N LEU A 186 -17.94 -7.62 -18.50
CA LEU A 186 -16.80 -7.01 -19.21
C LEU A 186 -16.66 -5.54 -18.85
N GLU A 187 -17.76 -4.80 -18.84
CA GLU A 187 -17.76 -3.39 -18.49
C GLU A 187 -17.38 -3.15 -17.03
N MET A 188 -17.78 -4.07 -16.13
CA MET A 188 -17.32 -4.06 -14.75
C MET A 188 -15.78 -4.22 -14.67
N LEU A 189 -15.19 -5.15 -15.41
CA LEU A 189 -13.73 -5.34 -15.40
C LEU A 189 -12.98 -4.09 -15.90
N LEU A 190 -13.49 -3.44 -16.93
CA LEU A 190 -12.92 -2.20 -17.47
C LEU A 190 -13.09 -1.03 -16.49
N THR A 191 -14.24 -0.94 -15.83
CA THR A 191 -14.48 0.02 -14.74
C THR A 191 -13.43 -0.12 -13.65
N ILE A 192 -13.24 -1.35 -13.17
CA ILE A 192 -12.31 -1.65 -12.06
C ILE A 192 -10.88 -1.39 -12.49
N GLY A 193 -10.50 -1.83 -13.70
CA GLY A 193 -9.17 -1.59 -14.25
C GLY A 193 -8.79 -0.12 -14.23
N GLY A 194 -9.67 0.75 -14.75
CA GLY A 194 -9.47 2.20 -14.74
C GLY A 194 -9.41 2.80 -13.32
N ILE A 195 -10.42 2.48 -12.50
CA ILE A 195 -10.53 3.04 -11.15
C ILE A 195 -9.42 2.53 -10.24
N ALA A 196 -9.15 1.22 -10.18
CA ALA A 196 -8.18 0.67 -9.26
C ALA A 196 -6.74 1.08 -9.57
N VAL A 197 -6.34 1.01 -10.86
CA VAL A 197 -5.01 1.44 -11.29
C VAL A 197 -4.84 2.94 -11.09
N GLY A 198 -5.84 3.73 -11.48
CA GLY A 198 -5.82 5.18 -11.29
C GLY A 198 -5.73 5.57 -9.80
N SER A 199 -6.57 4.98 -8.93
CA SER A 199 -6.51 5.22 -7.48
C SER A 199 -5.18 4.82 -6.88
N ALA A 200 -4.59 3.68 -7.27
CA ALA A 200 -3.27 3.26 -6.80
C ALA A 200 -2.18 4.26 -7.19
N ILE A 201 -2.22 4.81 -8.40
CA ILE A 201 -1.30 5.87 -8.82
C ILE A 201 -1.48 7.12 -7.94
N LEU A 202 -2.71 7.57 -7.70
CA LEU A 202 -2.97 8.73 -6.84
C LEU A 202 -2.45 8.51 -5.41
N PHE A 203 -2.77 7.37 -4.80
CA PHE A 203 -2.30 7.02 -3.45
C PHE A 203 -0.79 6.97 -3.36
N SER A 204 -0.10 6.46 -4.40
CA SER A 204 1.36 6.44 -4.45
C SER A 204 1.98 7.85 -4.43
N GLN A 205 1.25 8.84 -4.97
CA GLN A 205 1.66 10.25 -4.98
C GLN A 205 1.18 11.02 -3.73
N GLY A 206 0.51 10.36 -2.78
CA GLY A 206 -0.09 10.99 -1.62
C GLY A 206 -1.23 11.94 -2.00
N ALA A 207 -2.11 11.48 -2.89
CA ALA A 207 -3.35 12.13 -3.31
C ALA A 207 -4.49 11.10 -3.28
N SER A 208 -5.73 11.57 -3.45
CA SER A 208 -6.92 10.74 -3.59
C SER A 208 -7.82 11.34 -4.69
N SER A 209 -8.69 10.54 -5.29
CA SER A 209 -9.72 11.04 -6.21
C SER A 209 -10.81 11.84 -5.48
N GLY A 210 -10.79 11.85 -4.17
CA GLY A 210 -11.86 12.33 -3.31
C GLY A 210 -12.76 11.17 -2.86
N GLY A 211 -13.86 11.49 -2.19
CA GLY A 211 -14.86 10.48 -1.88
C GLY A 211 -14.45 9.46 -0.80
N THR A 212 -15.00 8.23 -0.91
CA THR A 212 -14.73 7.13 0.03
C THR A 212 -13.27 6.71 0.07
N ASP A 213 -12.48 7.05 -0.94
CA ASP A 213 -11.03 6.86 -0.96
C ASP A 213 -10.35 7.60 0.22
N ILE A 214 -10.88 8.76 0.63
CA ILE A 214 -10.40 9.49 1.82
C ILE A 214 -10.71 8.70 3.08
N ILE A 215 -11.90 8.09 3.18
CA ILE A 215 -12.29 7.24 4.31
C ILE A 215 -11.34 6.04 4.42
N ALA A 216 -11.05 5.39 3.30
CA ALA A 216 -10.09 4.29 3.26
C ALA A 216 -8.68 4.70 3.71
N MET A 217 -8.22 5.88 3.29
CA MET A 217 -6.94 6.44 3.75
C MET A 217 -6.94 6.73 5.25
N ILE A 218 -8.07 7.17 5.81
CA ILE A 218 -8.24 7.37 7.26
C ILE A 218 -8.15 6.01 7.97
N PHE A 219 -8.89 5.00 7.51
CA PHE A 219 -8.79 3.64 8.06
C PHE A 219 -7.35 3.14 8.04
N LYS A 220 -6.64 3.25 6.90
CA LYS A 220 -5.24 2.87 6.81
C LYS A 220 -4.36 3.59 7.84
N ARG A 221 -4.61 4.88 8.11
CA ARG A 221 -3.80 5.65 9.06
C ARG A 221 -3.98 5.20 10.50
N PHE A 222 -5.19 4.81 10.90
CA PHE A 222 -5.52 4.40 12.27
C PHE A 222 -5.45 2.89 12.48
N THR A 223 -5.37 2.11 11.41
CA THR A 223 -5.28 0.65 11.46
C THR A 223 -4.01 0.17 10.72
N ARG A 224 -3.67 -1.09 10.89
CA ARG A 224 -2.56 -1.73 10.14
C ARG A 224 -3.02 -2.36 8.83
N LEU A 225 -4.17 -1.95 8.31
CA LEU A 225 -4.75 -2.50 7.09
C LEU A 225 -4.03 -1.99 5.84
N ASN A 226 -3.99 -2.81 4.81
CA ASN A 226 -3.59 -2.38 3.47
C ASN A 226 -4.62 -1.41 2.89
N ILE A 227 -4.23 -0.60 1.89
CA ILE A 227 -5.13 0.39 1.28
C ILE A 227 -6.33 -0.30 0.61
N GLY A 228 -6.11 -1.40 -0.12
CA GLY A 228 -7.18 -2.12 -0.78
C GLY A 228 -8.19 -2.71 0.20
N THR A 229 -7.71 -3.32 1.30
CA THR A 229 -8.59 -3.80 2.36
C THR A 229 -9.39 -2.66 3.01
N ALA A 230 -8.77 -1.50 3.23
CA ALA A 230 -9.45 -0.33 3.77
C ALA A 230 -10.53 0.20 2.80
N LEU A 231 -10.25 0.21 1.48
CA LEU A 231 -11.22 0.53 0.43
C LEU A 231 -12.38 -0.47 0.42
N MET A 232 -12.07 -1.77 0.54
CA MET A 232 -13.09 -2.81 0.59
C MET A 232 -14.06 -2.59 1.76
N ILE A 233 -13.57 -2.30 2.94
CA ILE A 233 -14.40 -2.05 4.13
C ILE A 233 -15.23 -0.79 3.95
N SER A 234 -14.64 0.30 3.46
CA SER A 234 -15.37 1.57 3.26
C SER A 234 -16.48 1.48 2.21
N ASP A 235 -16.26 0.71 1.15
CA ASP A 235 -17.21 0.56 0.06
C ASP A 235 -18.22 -0.59 0.28
N ALA A 236 -17.91 -1.54 1.16
CA ALA A 236 -18.77 -2.70 1.44
C ALA A 236 -20.18 -2.31 1.92
N VAL A 237 -20.28 -1.27 2.75
CA VAL A 237 -21.56 -0.78 3.25
C VAL A 237 -22.43 -0.27 2.09
N ILE A 238 -21.84 0.45 1.14
CA ILE A 238 -22.51 1.01 -0.03
C ILE A 238 -23.03 -0.13 -0.92
N VAL A 239 -22.17 -1.12 -1.20
CA VAL A 239 -22.52 -2.27 -2.03
C VAL A 239 -23.62 -3.11 -1.37
N ALA A 240 -23.54 -3.34 -0.05
CA ALA A 240 -24.54 -4.12 0.69
C ALA A 240 -25.92 -3.46 0.71
N LEU A 241 -26.01 -2.13 0.67
CA LEU A 241 -27.26 -1.39 0.62
C LEU A 241 -27.86 -1.30 -0.80
N SER A 242 -27.05 -1.50 -1.84
CA SER A 242 -27.49 -1.31 -3.23
C SER A 242 -28.70 -2.14 -3.65
N PRO A 243 -28.89 -3.44 -3.26
CA PRO A 243 -30.06 -4.19 -3.66
C PRO A 243 -31.38 -3.66 -3.08
N LEU A 244 -31.29 -2.99 -1.91
CA LEU A 244 -32.46 -2.40 -1.28
C LEU A 244 -32.91 -1.14 -2.00
N VAL A 245 -31.96 -0.35 -2.47
CA VAL A 245 -32.22 0.95 -3.15
C VAL A 245 -32.65 0.73 -4.60
N PHE A 246 -32.00 -0.16 -5.33
CA PHE A 246 -32.27 -0.40 -6.74
C PHE A 246 -33.33 -1.47 -7.01
N ARG A 247 -34.19 -1.80 -6.05
CA ARG A 247 -35.26 -2.81 -6.19
C ARG A 247 -36.18 -2.62 -7.40
N GLY A 248 -36.33 -1.40 -7.86
CA GLY A 248 -37.19 -1.07 -9.00
C GLY A 248 -36.57 -1.29 -10.38
N MET A 249 -35.28 -1.58 -10.48
CA MET A 249 -34.58 -1.84 -11.74
C MET A 249 -34.62 -3.32 -12.09
N GLU A 250 -34.89 -3.64 -13.36
CA GLU A 250 -34.97 -5.05 -13.84
C GLU A 250 -33.68 -5.82 -13.58
N ASN A 251 -32.52 -5.15 -13.69
CA ASN A 251 -31.20 -5.78 -13.54
C ASN A 251 -30.54 -5.55 -12.17
N HIS A 252 -31.31 -5.21 -11.13
CA HIS A 252 -30.74 -4.86 -9.81
C HIS A 252 -29.82 -5.95 -9.22
N MET A 253 -30.12 -7.23 -9.41
CA MET A 253 -29.31 -8.32 -8.93
C MET A 253 -27.99 -8.45 -9.69
N THR A 254 -27.99 -8.24 -11.00
CA THR A 254 -26.77 -8.19 -11.82
C THR A 254 -25.87 -7.03 -11.40
N ILE A 255 -26.44 -5.84 -11.19
CA ILE A 255 -25.73 -4.66 -10.69
C ILE A 255 -25.08 -4.95 -9.34
N PHE A 256 -25.83 -5.58 -8.42
CA PHE A 256 -25.33 -5.96 -7.10
C PHE A 256 -24.17 -6.97 -7.19
N LEU A 257 -24.35 -8.06 -7.93
CA LEU A 257 -23.33 -9.11 -8.06
C LEU A 257 -22.05 -8.59 -8.74
N CYS A 258 -22.19 -7.79 -9.79
CA CYS A 258 -21.07 -7.11 -10.43
C CYS A 258 -20.37 -6.14 -9.46
N SER A 259 -21.14 -5.35 -8.70
CA SER A 259 -20.56 -4.42 -7.74
C SER A 259 -19.86 -5.14 -6.60
N LEU A 260 -20.40 -6.24 -6.11
CA LEU A 260 -19.80 -7.08 -5.07
C LEU A 260 -18.49 -7.72 -5.56
N THR A 261 -18.50 -8.32 -6.75
CA THR A 261 -17.29 -8.88 -7.37
C THR A 261 -16.25 -7.78 -7.61
N GLY A 262 -16.71 -6.63 -8.09
CA GLY A 262 -15.87 -5.47 -8.34
C GLY A 262 -15.21 -4.90 -7.10
N LEU A 263 -15.89 -4.94 -5.97
CA LEU A 263 -15.35 -4.52 -4.68
C LEU A 263 -14.08 -5.32 -4.29
N PHE A 264 -14.17 -6.66 -4.36
CA PHE A 264 -13.03 -7.53 -4.08
C PHE A 264 -11.89 -7.33 -5.09
N LEU A 265 -12.24 -7.28 -6.37
CA LEU A 265 -11.25 -7.16 -7.44
C LEU A 265 -10.54 -5.79 -7.40
N LYS A 266 -11.27 -4.69 -7.13
CA LYS A 266 -10.70 -3.36 -6.91
C LYS A 266 -9.69 -3.36 -5.77
N SER A 267 -10.04 -3.94 -4.62
CA SER A 267 -9.17 -4.05 -3.45
C SER A 267 -7.87 -4.79 -3.80
N PHE A 268 -7.99 -5.95 -4.41
CA PHE A 268 -6.86 -6.77 -4.83
C PHE A 268 -5.94 -6.04 -5.82
N ILE A 269 -6.50 -5.39 -6.84
CA ILE A 269 -5.71 -4.68 -7.85
C ILE A 269 -5.00 -3.47 -7.21
N VAL A 270 -5.69 -2.70 -6.36
CA VAL A 270 -5.07 -1.53 -5.70
C VAL A 270 -3.87 -1.96 -4.86
N ASP A 271 -4.00 -3.00 -4.03
CA ASP A 271 -2.90 -3.48 -3.18
C ASP A 271 -1.72 -3.97 -4.04
N ASN A 272 -1.98 -4.81 -5.06
CA ASN A 272 -0.92 -5.31 -5.94
C ASN A 272 -0.20 -4.19 -6.74
N VAL A 273 -0.95 -3.21 -7.24
CA VAL A 273 -0.36 -2.06 -7.97
C VAL A 273 0.43 -1.19 -7.02
N MET A 274 -0.08 -0.91 -5.81
CA MET A 274 0.63 -0.13 -4.79
C MET A 274 1.94 -0.82 -4.36
N ASP A 275 1.89 -2.10 -4.09
CA ASP A 275 3.08 -2.90 -3.77
C ASP A 275 4.05 -2.89 -4.94
N GLY A 276 3.55 -3.08 -6.16
CA GLY A 276 4.33 -3.02 -7.37
C GLY A 276 5.05 -1.68 -7.60
N ILE A 277 4.40 -0.55 -7.28
CA ILE A 277 5.00 0.81 -7.41
C ILE A 277 6.08 1.02 -6.34
N ASN A 278 5.86 0.53 -5.12
CA ASN A 278 6.75 0.76 -3.96
C ASN A 278 7.83 -0.30 -3.78
N LEU A 279 7.97 -1.23 -4.72
CA LEU A 279 8.84 -2.38 -4.61
C LEU A 279 10.31 -1.98 -4.60
N ASN A 280 10.98 -2.20 -3.47
CA ASN A 280 12.43 -2.17 -3.35
C ASN A 280 12.98 -3.60 -3.44
N ARG A 281 14.27 -3.72 -3.72
CA ARG A 281 14.95 -5.01 -3.81
C ARG A 281 16.04 -5.08 -2.77
N CYS A 282 15.96 -6.09 -1.92
CA CYS A 282 17.02 -6.46 -1.00
C CYS A 282 17.97 -7.43 -1.68
N PHE A 283 19.23 -7.07 -1.72
CA PHE A 283 20.32 -7.90 -2.23
C PHE A 283 21.07 -8.48 -1.05
N ILE A 284 21.28 -9.79 -1.07
CA ILE A 284 22.19 -10.52 -0.22
C ILE A 284 23.26 -11.09 -1.15
N ILE A 285 24.48 -10.56 -1.08
CA ILE A 285 25.57 -10.88 -1.99
C ILE A 285 26.69 -11.53 -1.18
N VAL A 286 27.09 -12.74 -1.54
CA VAL A 286 28.25 -13.44 -0.95
C VAL A 286 29.37 -13.43 -1.97
N THR A 287 30.48 -12.78 -1.64
CA THR A 287 31.60 -12.55 -2.54
C THR A 287 32.94 -12.53 -1.82
N ALA A 288 34.00 -12.88 -2.53
CA ALA A 288 35.38 -12.66 -2.09
C ALA A 288 35.80 -11.17 -2.31
N ASN A 289 35.22 -10.50 -3.32
CA ASN A 289 35.59 -9.14 -3.74
C ASN A 289 34.69 -8.06 -3.11
N ALA A 290 34.41 -8.19 -1.81
CA ALA A 290 33.42 -7.33 -1.14
C ALA A 290 33.77 -5.83 -1.16
N GLU A 291 35.06 -5.47 -1.16
CA GLU A 291 35.48 -4.06 -1.20
C GLU A 291 35.07 -3.38 -2.51
N LEU A 292 35.31 -4.06 -3.64
CA LEU A 292 34.90 -3.59 -4.97
C LEU A 292 33.37 -3.37 -5.05
N VAL A 293 32.60 -4.34 -4.54
CA VAL A 293 31.13 -4.27 -4.55
C VAL A 293 30.61 -3.16 -3.63
N CYS A 294 31.19 -3.04 -2.43
CA CYS A 294 30.81 -1.99 -1.49
C CYS A 294 31.15 -0.58 -2.01
N ASP A 295 32.31 -0.44 -2.61
CA ASP A 295 32.71 0.83 -3.24
C ASP A 295 31.75 1.26 -4.34
N PHE A 296 31.32 0.33 -5.19
CA PHE A 296 30.33 0.59 -6.22
C PHE A 296 28.97 0.98 -5.61
N ILE A 297 28.49 0.25 -4.60
CA ILE A 297 27.23 0.55 -3.93
C ILE A 297 27.26 1.95 -3.28
N ASN A 298 28.37 2.29 -2.63
CA ASN A 298 28.50 3.55 -1.90
C ASN A 298 28.73 4.74 -2.83
N LYS A 299 29.63 4.62 -3.82
CA LYS A 299 30.06 5.73 -4.68
C LYS A 299 29.13 5.96 -5.86
N GLU A 300 28.68 4.89 -6.54
CA GLU A 300 27.87 4.99 -7.76
C GLU A 300 26.39 4.95 -7.46
N LEU A 301 25.94 4.06 -6.57
CA LEU A 301 24.53 3.94 -6.25
C LEU A 301 24.11 4.84 -5.08
N HIS A 302 25.08 5.44 -4.37
CA HIS A 302 24.87 6.28 -3.20
C HIS A 302 23.94 5.60 -2.17
N ARG A 303 24.22 4.35 -1.87
CA ARG A 303 23.47 3.53 -0.89
C ARG A 303 24.40 2.92 0.14
N GLY A 304 23.86 2.71 1.35
CA GLY A 304 24.57 1.96 2.38
C GLY A 304 24.49 0.46 2.14
N ALA A 305 25.52 -0.22 2.60
CA ALA A 305 25.56 -1.68 2.65
C ALA A 305 26.06 -2.15 4.02
N THR A 306 25.54 -3.28 4.48
CA THR A 306 26.01 -3.96 5.70
C THR A 306 26.84 -5.15 5.29
N VAL A 307 28.02 -5.29 5.87
CA VAL A 307 28.97 -6.37 5.57
C VAL A 307 29.14 -7.26 6.77
N SER A 308 29.08 -8.58 6.55
CA SER A 308 29.34 -9.61 7.54
C SER A 308 30.33 -10.62 6.99
N LYS A 309 31.19 -11.18 7.84
CA LYS A 309 32.07 -12.30 7.48
C LYS A 309 31.24 -13.57 7.49
N VAL A 310 31.45 -14.43 6.50
CA VAL A 310 30.78 -15.72 6.34
C VAL A 310 31.78 -16.74 5.84
N GLU A 311 31.60 -18.00 6.19
CA GLU A 311 32.40 -19.12 5.73
C GLU A 311 31.58 -20.06 4.88
N GLY A 312 32.12 -20.54 3.78
CA GLY A 312 31.51 -21.54 2.95
C GLY A 312 31.50 -22.90 3.64
N SER A 313 30.36 -23.51 3.88
CA SER A 313 30.22 -24.78 4.58
C SER A 313 30.92 -25.97 3.89
N PHE A 314 31.16 -25.88 2.59
CA PHE A 314 31.82 -26.90 1.79
C PHE A 314 33.30 -26.57 1.51
N SER A 315 33.57 -25.33 1.11
CA SER A 315 34.94 -24.92 0.74
C SER A 315 35.77 -24.42 1.91
N HIS A 316 35.16 -24.14 3.07
CA HIS A 316 35.78 -23.48 4.22
C HIS A 316 36.52 -22.17 3.89
N GLU A 317 36.15 -21.54 2.74
CA GLU A 317 36.68 -20.26 2.33
C GLU A 317 36.00 -19.13 3.07
N GLU A 318 36.79 -18.20 3.62
CA GLU A 318 36.27 -16.95 4.17
C GLU A 318 35.79 -16.03 3.04
N LYS A 319 34.51 -15.68 3.10
CA LYS A 319 33.86 -14.72 2.19
C LYS A 319 33.18 -13.60 2.99
N LYS A 320 32.75 -12.57 2.31
CA LYS A 320 31.95 -11.50 2.92
C LYS A 320 30.54 -11.51 2.35
N MET A 321 29.56 -11.42 3.22
CA MET A 321 28.15 -11.23 2.87
C MET A 321 27.80 -9.76 2.94
N ILE A 322 27.24 -9.21 1.87
CA ILE A 322 26.83 -7.83 1.74
C ILE A 322 25.31 -7.79 1.65
N ILE A 323 24.67 -7.01 2.52
CA ILE A 323 23.23 -6.78 2.48
C ILE A 323 23.01 -5.32 2.12
N THR A 324 22.26 -5.07 1.06
CA THR A 324 21.88 -3.72 0.63
C THR A 324 20.46 -3.69 0.06
N VAL A 325 19.81 -2.55 0.21
CA VAL A 325 18.45 -2.34 -0.31
C VAL A 325 18.47 -1.23 -1.34
N LEU A 326 17.90 -1.51 -2.50
CA LEU A 326 17.97 -0.69 -3.69
C LEU A 326 16.57 -0.50 -4.31
N ASN A 327 16.36 0.63 -4.98
CA ASN A 327 15.21 0.78 -5.86
C ASN A 327 15.39 -0.05 -7.16
N ARG A 328 14.34 -0.16 -7.97
CA ARG A 328 14.34 -0.98 -9.21
C ARG A 328 15.48 -0.61 -10.18
N THR A 329 15.72 0.68 -10.37
CA THR A 329 16.75 1.17 -11.28
C THR A 329 18.13 0.83 -10.77
N GLN A 330 18.42 1.14 -9.49
CA GLN A 330 19.70 0.83 -8.85
C GLN A 330 19.96 -0.69 -8.82
N ALA A 331 18.91 -1.47 -8.59
CA ALA A 331 18.98 -2.94 -8.58
C ALA A 331 19.40 -3.50 -9.95
N SER A 332 18.88 -2.93 -11.06
CA SER A 332 19.27 -3.33 -12.41
C SER A 332 20.74 -3.00 -12.69
N ILE A 333 21.19 -1.83 -12.26
CA ILE A 333 22.59 -1.37 -12.41
C ILE A 333 23.52 -2.28 -11.60
N LEU A 334 23.20 -2.57 -10.33
CA LEU A 334 24.02 -3.46 -9.49
C LEU A 334 24.08 -4.88 -10.08
N LYS A 335 22.96 -5.40 -10.57
CA LYS A 335 22.93 -6.73 -11.20
C LYS A 335 23.85 -6.81 -12.41
N GLN A 336 23.86 -5.76 -13.24
CA GLN A 336 24.73 -5.70 -14.40
C GLN A 336 26.22 -5.60 -14.00
N PHE A 337 26.50 -4.77 -12.99
CA PHE A 337 27.85 -4.62 -12.43
C PHE A 337 28.37 -5.96 -11.88
N LEU A 338 27.60 -6.67 -11.05
CA LEU A 338 28.01 -7.97 -10.49
C LEU A 338 28.27 -8.99 -11.59
N LYS A 339 27.44 -9.04 -12.62
CA LYS A 339 27.64 -9.96 -13.75
C LYS A 339 28.97 -9.72 -14.50
N GLN A 340 29.43 -8.48 -14.54
CA GLN A 340 30.66 -8.10 -15.25
C GLN A 340 31.91 -8.19 -14.37
N SER A 341 31.81 -7.75 -13.10
CA SER A 341 32.96 -7.56 -12.21
C SER A 341 33.20 -8.74 -11.27
N ASP A 342 32.15 -9.50 -10.93
CA ASP A 342 32.26 -10.68 -10.06
C ASP A 342 31.23 -11.76 -10.45
N PRO A 343 31.47 -12.47 -11.57
CA PRO A 343 30.55 -13.49 -12.08
C PRO A 343 30.33 -14.68 -11.11
N HIS A 344 31.24 -14.88 -10.14
CA HIS A 344 31.18 -15.94 -9.15
C HIS A 344 30.48 -15.53 -7.85
N ALA A 345 30.06 -14.27 -7.74
CA ALA A 345 29.32 -13.81 -6.58
C ALA A 345 27.94 -14.51 -6.49
N PHE A 346 27.67 -15.13 -5.37
CA PHE A 346 26.35 -15.68 -5.10
C PHE A 346 25.42 -14.56 -4.64
N THR A 347 24.32 -14.36 -5.36
CA THR A 347 23.40 -13.23 -5.10
C THR A 347 21.97 -13.70 -4.96
N ILE A 348 21.35 -13.43 -3.81
CA ILE A 348 19.91 -13.59 -3.58
C ILE A 348 19.27 -12.20 -3.71
N ILE A 349 18.20 -12.12 -4.50
CA ILE A 349 17.44 -10.88 -4.69
C ILE A 349 16.01 -11.14 -4.22
N THR A 350 15.60 -10.47 -3.16
CA THR A 350 14.23 -10.54 -2.64
C THR A 350 13.51 -9.21 -2.85
N ASN A 351 12.22 -9.29 -3.12
CA ASN A 351 11.38 -8.11 -3.19
C ASN A 351 10.92 -7.74 -1.77
N SER A 352 10.96 -6.46 -1.45
CA SER A 352 10.45 -5.94 -0.18
C SER A 352 9.71 -4.63 -0.42
N SER A 353 8.44 -4.60 -0.06
CA SER A 353 7.61 -3.39 -0.10
C SER A 353 7.70 -2.58 1.18
N ASP A 354 8.09 -3.24 2.30
CA ASP A 354 8.08 -2.62 3.62
C ASP A 354 9.51 -2.55 4.20
N ILE A 355 10.14 -1.40 4.03
CA ILE A 355 11.49 -1.12 4.52
C ILE A 355 11.46 0.16 5.33
N GLN A 356 11.87 0.03 6.60
CA GLN A 356 11.99 1.15 7.52
C GLN A 356 13.46 1.51 7.72
N GLY A 357 13.78 2.79 7.62
CA GLY A 357 15.14 3.27 7.86
C GLY A 357 15.47 4.59 7.16
N LYS A 358 16.61 5.20 7.52
CA LYS A 358 17.08 6.46 6.95
C LYS A 358 17.33 6.29 5.44
N GLY A 359 16.61 7.06 4.61
CA GLY A 359 16.68 6.96 3.14
C GLY A 359 15.59 6.09 2.48
N PHE A 360 14.72 5.47 3.28
CA PHE A 360 13.49 4.81 2.87
C PHE A 360 12.28 5.52 3.47
N ARG A 361 11.05 5.19 3.01
CA ARG A 361 9.85 5.83 3.54
C ARG A 361 9.75 5.57 5.05
N ILE A 362 9.59 6.65 5.82
CA ILE A 362 9.10 6.59 7.20
C ILE A 362 7.57 6.50 7.06
N VAL A 363 7.02 5.38 7.48
CA VAL A 363 5.57 5.16 7.54
C VAL A 363 4.97 5.97 8.69
#